data_ad163591fa94f4ecb6fe6989c3e02eb5
#
_entry.id   ad163591fa94f4ecb6fe6989c3e02eb5
#
_cell.length_a   1.000
_cell.length_b   1.000
_cell.length_c   1.000
_cell.angle_alpha   90.00
_cell.angle_beta   90.00
_cell.angle_gamma   90.00
#
_symmetry.space_group_name_H-M   'P 1'
#
loop_
_entity.id
_entity.type
_entity.pdbx_description
1 polymer ?
#
loop_
_entity_poly.entity_id
_entity_poly.type
_entity_poly.pdbx_seq_one_letter_code
_entity_poly.pdbx_strand_id
1 'polypeptide(L)'
;MQPDLFTTTFTVSQLTFRIRKLLEENPELQNVWVEGEISNLSRPASGHIYFTLKDKSASLKCVMWKTDAARTRPSLQEGSAIEVHGRIAVYEPQGQYQLVANLIRPKGEGALFQEFL
;
A
#
# COMPACT_ATOMS: atom_id res chain seq x y z
N MET A 1 -8.78 7.25 30.28
CA MET A 1 -8.45 5.88 30.70
C MET A 1 -7.10 5.88 31.44
N GLN A 2 -7.05 5.32 32.63
CA GLN A 2 -5.80 5.21 33.38
C GLN A 2 -5.16 3.85 33.11
N PRO A 3 -3.86 3.81 32.82
CA PRO A 3 -3.17 2.54 32.66
C PRO A 3 -3.05 1.82 34.00
N ASP A 4 -3.11 0.49 33.99
CA ASP A 4 -2.82 -0.30 35.19
C ASP A 4 -1.31 -0.52 35.35
N LEU A 5 -0.90 -1.08 36.49
CA LEU A 5 0.51 -1.31 36.80
C LEU A 5 1.15 -2.39 35.94
N PHE A 6 0.34 -3.19 35.25
CA PHE A 6 0.81 -4.32 34.47
C PHE A 6 0.78 -4.06 32.96
N THR A 7 0.39 -2.83 32.54
CA THR A 7 0.46 -2.45 31.13
C THR A 7 1.91 -2.48 30.65
N THR A 8 2.15 -3.19 29.56
CA THR A 8 3.49 -3.34 29.00
C THR A 8 4.02 -2.00 28.49
N THR A 9 5.27 -1.69 28.85
CA THR A 9 5.97 -0.54 28.29
C THR A 9 6.81 -0.98 27.10
N PHE A 10 6.63 -0.33 25.97
CA PHE A 10 7.38 -0.58 24.74
C PHE A 10 8.37 0.55 24.48
N THR A 11 9.51 0.24 23.89
CA THR A 11 10.26 1.26 23.15
C THR A 11 9.50 1.56 21.86
N VAL A 12 9.86 2.67 21.20
CA VAL A 12 9.25 3.01 19.89
C VAL A 12 9.46 1.86 18.91
N SER A 13 10.67 1.31 18.84
CA SER A 13 10.97 0.20 17.92
C SER A 13 10.15 -1.06 18.21
N GLN A 14 9.99 -1.38 19.51
CA GLN A 14 9.20 -2.54 19.92
C GLN A 14 7.74 -2.39 19.54
N LEU A 15 7.16 -1.21 19.76
CA LEU A 15 5.78 -0.95 19.41
C LEU A 15 5.58 -1.00 17.88
N THR A 16 6.47 -0.37 17.14
CA THR A 16 6.45 -0.39 15.67
C THR A 16 6.52 -1.81 15.14
N PHE A 17 7.41 -2.63 15.68
CA PHE A 17 7.54 -4.03 15.31
C PHE A 17 6.24 -4.80 15.60
N ARG A 18 5.62 -4.54 16.75
CA ARG A 18 4.36 -5.19 17.12
C ARG A 18 3.23 -4.85 16.14
N ILE A 19 3.14 -3.57 15.78
CA ILE A 19 2.15 -3.11 14.80
C ILE A 19 2.42 -3.73 13.45
N ARG A 20 3.68 -3.76 13.02
CA ARG A 20 4.08 -4.40 11.76
C ARG A 20 3.61 -5.85 11.72
N LYS A 21 3.86 -6.62 12.78
CA LYS A 21 3.45 -8.02 12.83
C LYS A 21 1.93 -8.18 12.72
N LEU A 22 1.17 -7.35 13.44
CA LEU A 22 -0.29 -7.40 13.36
C LEU A 22 -0.82 -7.14 11.96
N LEU A 23 -0.24 -6.17 11.25
CA LEU A 23 -0.68 -5.83 9.90
C LEU A 23 -0.20 -6.84 8.87
N GLU A 24 1.07 -7.24 8.93
CA GLU A 24 1.67 -8.12 7.92
C GLU A 24 1.25 -9.58 8.07
N GLU A 25 0.78 -9.99 9.23
CA GLU A 25 0.26 -11.34 9.47
C GLU A 25 -1.25 -11.44 9.24
N ASN A 26 -1.94 -10.33 8.99
CA ASN A 26 -3.37 -10.34 8.73
C ASN A 26 -3.64 -10.72 7.27
N PRO A 27 -4.28 -11.88 7.01
CA PRO A 27 -4.50 -12.35 5.63
C PRO A 27 -5.27 -11.38 4.75
N GLU A 28 -6.26 -10.68 5.32
CA GLU A 28 -7.06 -9.70 4.58
C GLU A 28 -6.20 -8.57 4.02
N LEU A 29 -5.22 -8.12 4.81
CA LEU A 29 -4.35 -7.01 4.43
C LEU A 29 -3.18 -7.44 3.54
N GLN A 30 -2.97 -8.74 3.36
CA GLN A 30 -1.91 -9.28 2.51
C GLN A 30 -2.36 -9.56 1.08
N ASN A 31 -3.64 -9.33 0.79
CA ASN A 31 -4.21 -9.55 -0.53
C ASN A 31 -5.37 -8.58 -0.73
N VAL A 32 -5.05 -7.36 -1.11
CA VAL A 32 -6.07 -6.29 -1.22
C VAL A 32 -6.04 -5.63 -2.60
N TRP A 33 -7.19 -5.18 -3.04
CA TRP A 33 -7.35 -4.21 -4.11
C TRP A 33 -7.76 -2.88 -3.48
N VAL A 34 -7.05 -1.81 -3.82
CA VAL A 34 -7.31 -0.47 -3.28
C VAL A 34 -7.52 0.47 -4.45
N GLU A 35 -8.61 1.23 -4.43
CA GLU A 35 -8.87 2.23 -5.46
C GLU A 35 -8.54 3.64 -4.98
N GLY A 36 -8.11 4.46 -5.89
CA GLY A 36 -7.83 5.87 -5.61
C GLY A 36 -7.26 6.56 -6.81
N GLU A 37 -6.82 7.79 -6.59
CA GLU A 37 -6.22 8.65 -7.61
C GLU A 37 -4.72 8.76 -7.38
N ILE A 38 -3.94 8.68 -8.45
CA ILE A 38 -2.47 8.77 -8.37
C ILE A 38 -2.03 10.20 -8.11
N SER A 39 -1.12 10.38 -7.15
CA SER A 39 -0.39 11.62 -6.97
C SER A 39 1.05 11.33 -6.56
N ASN A 40 1.92 12.34 -6.63
CA ASN A 40 3.34 12.21 -6.27
C ASN A 40 4.04 11.03 -6.96
N LEU A 41 3.75 10.84 -8.23
CA LEU A 41 4.34 9.76 -9.01
C LEU A 41 5.84 10.00 -9.23
N SER A 42 6.67 9.00 -8.92
CA SER A 42 8.12 9.05 -9.08
C SER A 42 8.62 7.75 -9.69
N ARG A 43 9.41 7.87 -10.75
CA ARG A 43 10.01 6.73 -11.46
C ARG A 43 11.53 6.89 -11.51
N PRO A 44 12.23 6.62 -10.39
CA PRO A 44 13.69 6.77 -10.38
C PRO A 44 14.36 5.78 -11.33
N ALA A 45 15.61 6.06 -11.68
CA ALA A 45 16.40 5.22 -12.60
C ALA A 45 16.62 3.79 -12.09
N SER A 46 16.44 3.57 -10.78
CA SER A 46 16.53 2.23 -10.19
C SER A 46 15.47 1.26 -10.71
N GLY A 47 14.39 1.78 -11.33
CA GLY A 47 13.29 0.96 -11.85
C GLY A 47 12.13 0.74 -10.89
N HIS A 48 12.27 1.15 -9.64
CA HIS A 48 11.15 1.16 -8.69
C HIS A 48 10.16 2.26 -9.07
N ILE A 49 8.89 2.09 -8.70
CA ILE A 49 7.86 3.12 -8.89
C ILE A 49 7.29 3.47 -7.54
N TYR A 50 7.24 4.77 -7.24
CA TYR A 50 6.65 5.29 -6.00
C TYR A 50 5.51 6.23 -6.34
N PHE A 51 4.42 6.13 -5.63
CA PHE A 51 3.29 7.06 -5.78
C PHE A 51 2.45 7.09 -4.51
N THR A 52 1.56 8.07 -4.44
CA THR A 52 0.54 8.14 -3.40
C THR A 52 -0.81 7.85 -4.05
N LEU A 53 -1.59 7.00 -3.41
CA LEU A 53 -2.97 6.74 -3.79
C LEU A 53 -3.85 7.51 -2.84
N LYS A 54 -4.75 8.34 -3.35
CA LYS A 54 -5.56 9.19 -2.49
C LYS A 54 -7.04 9.15 -2.87
N ASP A 55 -7.88 9.44 -1.89
CA ASP A 55 -9.29 9.75 -2.08
C ASP A 55 -9.61 11.05 -1.35
N LYS A 56 -10.90 11.35 -1.12
CA LYS A 56 -11.31 12.61 -0.49
C LYS A 56 -10.86 12.74 0.96
N SER A 57 -10.61 11.62 1.63
CA SER A 57 -10.42 11.60 3.09
C SER A 57 -9.04 11.13 3.52
N ALA A 58 -8.33 10.40 2.67
CA ALA A 58 -7.10 9.73 3.08
C ALA A 58 -6.12 9.57 1.94
N SER A 59 -4.87 9.31 2.29
CA SER A 59 -3.83 9.00 1.32
C SER A 59 -3.01 7.82 1.81
N LEU A 60 -2.49 7.04 0.85
CA LEU A 60 -1.74 5.83 1.10
C LEU A 60 -0.50 5.81 0.22
N LYS A 61 0.66 5.69 0.83
CA LYS A 61 1.90 5.55 0.07
C LYS A 61 1.99 4.17 -0.54
N CYS A 62 2.40 4.12 -1.80
CA CYS A 62 2.54 2.88 -2.55
C CYS A 62 3.94 2.78 -3.14
N VAL A 63 4.43 1.56 -3.20
CA VAL A 63 5.68 1.22 -3.87
C VAL A 63 5.46 -0.02 -4.74
N MET A 64 5.96 0.05 -5.97
CA MET A 64 6.05 -1.13 -6.82
C MET A 64 7.53 -1.37 -7.09
N TRP A 65 8.04 -2.51 -6.59
CA TRP A 65 9.46 -2.82 -6.76
C TRP A 65 9.78 -3.11 -8.22
N LYS A 66 11.03 -2.89 -8.61
CA LYS A 66 11.47 -2.97 -10.00
C LYS A 66 11.09 -4.27 -10.70
N THR A 67 11.08 -5.39 -10.00
CA THR A 67 10.73 -6.69 -10.59
C THR A 67 9.27 -6.69 -11.08
N ASP A 68 8.34 -6.24 -10.24
CA ASP A 68 6.94 -6.16 -10.62
C ASP A 68 6.71 -5.03 -11.62
N ALA A 69 7.38 -3.90 -11.45
CA ALA A 69 7.29 -2.77 -12.37
C ALA A 69 7.71 -3.16 -13.78
N ALA A 70 8.82 -3.90 -13.91
CA ALA A 70 9.32 -4.36 -15.21
C ALA A 70 8.38 -5.40 -15.84
N ARG A 71 7.82 -6.30 -15.03
CA ARG A 71 6.95 -7.37 -15.50
C ARG A 71 5.59 -6.86 -15.93
N THR A 72 5.00 -5.93 -15.17
CA THR A 72 3.65 -5.42 -15.44
C THR A 72 3.63 -4.23 -16.36
N ARG A 73 4.74 -3.46 -16.42
CA ARG A 73 4.89 -2.26 -17.26
C ARG A 73 3.69 -1.33 -17.17
N PRO A 74 3.33 -0.90 -15.96
CA PRO A 74 2.11 -0.11 -15.79
C PRO A 74 2.23 1.26 -16.46
N SER A 75 1.16 1.67 -17.14
CA SER A 75 1.04 3.01 -17.69
C SER A 75 0.37 3.88 -16.64
N LEU A 76 1.16 4.70 -15.96
CA LEU A 76 0.70 5.53 -14.85
C LEU A 76 0.81 6.99 -15.19
N GLN A 77 -0.21 7.77 -14.80
CA GLN A 77 -0.24 9.22 -14.96
C GLN A 77 -0.78 9.87 -13.70
N GLU A 78 -0.19 11.03 -13.34
CA GLU A 78 -0.74 11.86 -12.28
C GLU A 78 -2.23 12.11 -12.51
N GLY A 79 -3.02 12.01 -11.43
CA GLY A 79 -4.45 12.28 -11.49
C GLY A 79 -5.32 11.14 -12.00
N SER A 80 -4.73 10.04 -12.46
CA SER A 80 -5.52 8.92 -12.96
C SER A 80 -6.19 8.15 -11.84
N ALA A 81 -7.42 7.70 -12.09
CA ALA A 81 -8.15 6.81 -11.18
C ALA A 81 -7.77 5.36 -11.50
N ILE A 82 -7.24 4.65 -10.50
CA ILE A 82 -6.74 3.29 -10.67
C ILE A 82 -7.17 2.39 -9.52
N GLU A 83 -6.99 1.10 -9.73
CA GLU A 83 -7.06 0.09 -8.68
C GLU A 83 -5.70 -0.60 -8.59
N VAL A 84 -5.22 -0.79 -7.37
CA VAL A 84 -3.89 -1.34 -7.10
C VAL A 84 -4.04 -2.59 -6.25
N HIS A 85 -3.45 -3.69 -6.71
CA HIS A 85 -3.39 -4.91 -5.92
C HIS A 85 -2.04 -5.00 -5.22
N GLY A 86 -2.06 -5.45 -3.98
CA GLY A 86 -0.84 -5.65 -3.25
C GLY A 86 -1.07 -6.07 -1.81
N ARG A 87 -0.07 -5.84 -1.00
CA ARG A 87 -0.08 -6.15 0.43
C ARG A 87 0.33 -4.94 1.25
N ILE A 88 -0.18 -4.90 2.47
CA ILE A 88 0.22 -3.86 3.43
C ILE A 88 1.51 -4.28 4.13
N ALA A 89 2.46 -3.36 4.17
CA ALA A 89 3.72 -3.50 4.88
C ALA A 89 3.95 -2.25 5.72
N VAL A 90 4.86 -2.35 6.69
CA VAL A 90 5.22 -1.21 7.55
C VAL A 90 6.66 -0.82 7.26
N TYR A 91 6.86 0.46 6.93
CA TYR A 91 8.19 1.05 6.84
C TYR A 91 8.61 1.50 8.23
N GLU A 92 9.36 0.65 8.92
CA GLU A 92 9.68 0.81 10.34
C GLU A 92 10.37 2.13 10.68
N PRO A 93 11.34 2.63 9.90
CA PRO A 93 12.04 3.86 10.26
C PRO A 93 11.12 5.07 10.46
N GLN A 94 9.96 5.09 9.80
CA GLN A 94 8.99 6.18 9.89
C GLN A 94 7.70 5.76 10.58
N GLY A 95 7.57 4.50 10.99
CA GLY A 95 6.34 4.00 11.60
C GLY A 95 5.13 4.15 10.67
N GLN A 96 5.34 3.97 9.38
CA GLN A 96 4.31 4.25 8.37
C GLN A 96 3.94 2.98 7.62
N TYR A 97 2.62 2.69 7.55
CA TYR A 97 2.18 1.59 6.70
C TYR A 97 2.11 2.06 5.24
N GLN A 98 2.32 1.13 4.33
CA GLN A 98 2.33 1.40 2.90
C GLN A 98 1.79 0.18 2.14
N LEU A 99 1.39 0.41 0.88
CA LEU A 99 0.96 -0.65 -0.01
C LEU A 99 2.13 -1.05 -0.90
N VAL A 100 2.54 -2.32 -0.83
CA VAL A 100 3.52 -2.89 -1.75
C VAL A 100 2.73 -3.48 -2.91
N ALA A 101 2.73 -2.76 -4.03
CA ALA A 101 1.91 -3.08 -5.20
C ALA A 101 2.57 -4.12 -6.09
N ASN A 102 1.77 -5.02 -6.65
CA ASN A 102 2.24 -5.96 -7.65
C ASN A 102 1.43 -5.90 -8.96
N LEU A 103 0.24 -5.33 -8.94
CA LEU A 103 -0.60 -5.16 -10.12
C LEU A 103 -1.32 -3.82 -10.04
N ILE A 104 -1.51 -3.19 -11.18
CA ILE A 104 -2.25 -1.93 -11.30
C ILE A 104 -3.16 -2.05 -12.52
N ARG A 105 -4.41 -1.58 -12.37
CA ARG A 105 -5.37 -1.56 -13.46
C ARG A 105 -6.20 -0.27 -13.42
N PRO A 106 -6.79 0.15 -14.56
CA PRO A 106 -7.71 1.27 -14.56
C PRO A 106 -8.92 0.99 -13.67
N LYS A 107 -9.45 2.03 -13.02
CA LYS A 107 -10.63 1.89 -12.17
C LYS A 107 -11.82 1.36 -12.96
N GLY A 108 -12.52 0.38 -12.38
CA GLY A 108 -13.71 -0.21 -12.98
C GLY A 108 -13.46 -1.43 -13.86
N GLU A 109 -12.21 -1.71 -14.22
CA GLU A 109 -11.88 -2.86 -15.06
C GLU A 109 -12.24 -4.17 -14.39
N GLY A 110 -12.04 -4.26 -13.05
CA GLY A 110 -12.40 -5.45 -12.30
C GLY A 110 -13.89 -5.71 -12.27
N ALA A 111 -14.70 -4.67 -12.12
CA ALA A 111 -16.15 -4.79 -12.13
C ALA A 111 -16.66 -5.22 -13.51
N LEU A 112 -16.09 -4.63 -14.58
CA LEU A 112 -16.42 -5.01 -15.94
C LEU A 112 -16.10 -6.49 -16.21
N PHE A 113 -14.99 -6.94 -15.72
CA PHE A 113 -14.56 -8.33 -15.87
C PHE A 113 -15.52 -9.29 -15.17
N GLN A 114 -16.04 -8.91 -14.01
CA GLN A 114 -16.98 -9.73 -13.24
C GLN A 114 -18.34 -9.89 -13.96
N GLU A 115 -18.76 -8.91 -14.75
CA GLU A 115 -19.99 -8.99 -15.49
C GLU A 115 -19.98 -10.05 -16.59
N PHE A 116 -18.81 -10.42 -17.06
CA PHE A 116 -18.66 -11.40 -18.13
C PHE A 116 -18.37 -12.81 -17.63
N LEU A 117 -18.25 -12.99 -16.35
CA LEU A 117 -18.06 -14.29 -15.74
C LEU A 117 -19.38 -14.87 -15.28
#